data_6367ae679fce65ca95dc33183bb219ed
#
_entry.id   6367ae679fce65ca95dc33183bb219ed
#
_cell.length_a   1.000
_cell.length_b   1.000
_cell.length_c   1.000
_cell.angle_alpha   90.00
_cell.angle_beta   90.00
_cell.angle_gamma   90.00
#
_symmetry.space_group_name_H-M   'P 1'
#
loop_
_entity.id
_entity.type
_entity.pdbx_description
1 polymer ?
#
loop_
_entity_poly.entity_id
_entity_poly.type
_entity_poly.pdbx_seq_one_letter_code
_entity_poly.pdbx_strand_id
1 'polypeptide(L)'
;MKKINHFNIFMKKSIFIASFILIVVVGWIGSGQFTDVNAQDDTSPSTDLSNETVEKVVVEDTGNKVEVKEFNFSQIDQSIELQGQTTHNKKIDVKSETTGNIINIAFKRGDKVSKGEELIKISLENRKELLNSAKKDLDRLNKELELNEKNKINRLSQNKELIKLYEIEFASAKQLIDKGLSSKSKLSLASFNLANARSDQEDILITFESQQSSIGAQIANVRSQLKNIELDIDKTVINSPFSGIISDKMIEESEYITPGNIMFTIIDLNPIKIQGYLSEFDVNKVSLGTKAIIENTNGLKKNGTISFISPSAETSTRTFEITIEADNADLSFKSGITTKITIAGSELKAHKIPPSILTLQDDGTVGVKAVNDENIVIFYPTTSVKDTIDGIWVSGLPDKVNLIVTGQEYVAVGESVSN
;
A
#
# COMPACT_ATOMS: atom_id res chain seq x y z
N MET A 1 -25.43 -24.67 -33.74
CA MET A 1 -26.74 -24.96 -33.10
C MET A 1 -26.54 -25.99 -31.99
N LYS A 2 -26.43 -25.59 -30.70
CA LYS A 2 -26.66 -26.40 -29.47
C LYS A 2 -25.99 -25.69 -28.30
N LYS A 3 -26.58 -24.59 -27.80
CA LYS A 3 -26.22 -23.95 -26.52
C LYS A 3 -27.46 -23.23 -25.97
N ILE A 4 -28.56 -23.91 -25.71
CA ILE A 4 -29.72 -23.38 -25.00
C ILE A 4 -30.38 -24.55 -24.30
N ASN A 5 -29.88 -25.08 -23.20
CA ASN A 5 -30.64 -25.97 -22.31
C ASN A 5 -30.13 -26.08 -20.87
N HIS A 6 -29.10 -25.34 -20.45
CA HIS A 6 -28.66 -25.42 -19.04
C HIS A 6 -29.26 -24.34 -18.12
N PHE A 7 -29.83 -23.28 -18.67
CA PHE A 7 -30.40 -22.18 -17.86
C PHE A 7 -31.79 -22.50 -17.26
N ASN A 8 -32.57 -23.33 -17.93
CA ASN A 8 -33.94 -23.66 -17.48
C ASN A 8 -34.03 -24.73 -16.36
N ILE A 9 -32.96 -25.48 -16.09
CA ILE A 9 -32.95 -26.50 -15.03
C ILE A 9 -32.64 -25.88 -13.66
N PHE A 10 -31.82 -24.81 -13.62
CA PHE A 10 -31.47 -24.13 -12.37
C PHE A 10 -32.64 -23.29 -11.83
N MET A 11 -33.44 -22.67 -12.71
CA MET A 11 -34.56 -21.83 -12.32
C MET A 11 -35.75 -22.67 -11.72
N LYS A 12 -35.95 -23.89 -12.22
CA LYS A 12 -37.00 -24.80 -11.63
C LYS A 12 -36.66 -25.32 -10.24
N LYS A 13 -35.39 -25.58 -9.94
CA LYS A 13 -34.94 -26.00 -8.60
C LYS A 13 -35.05 -24.89 -7.55
N SER A 14 -34.76 -23.65 -7.93
CA SER A 14 -34.87 -22.48 -7.04
C SER A 14 -36.32 -22.18 -6.63
N ILE A 15 -37.28 -22.34 -7.54
CA ILE A 15 -38.72 -22.15 -7.24
C ILE A 15 -39.23 -23.23 -6.29
N PHE A 16 -38.80 -24.50 -6.44
CA PHE A 16 -39.17 -25.59 -5.54
C PHE A 16 -38.63 -25.39 -4.12
N ILE A 17 -37.40 -24.90 -3.97
CA ILE A 17 -36.82 -24.62 -2.67
C ILE A 17 -37.54 -23.45 -1.98
N ALA A 18 -37.85 -22.39 -2.70
CA ALA A 18 -38.59 -21.24 -2.18
C ALA A 18 -40.00 -21.62 -1.73
N SER A 19 -40.71 -22.47 -2.49
CA SER A 19 -42.04 -22.98 -2.13
C SER A 19 -42.01 -23.88 -0.89
N PHE A 20 -40.96 -24.69 -0.74
CA PHE A 20 -40.79 -25.56 0.43
C PHE A 20 -40.53 -24.77 1.71
N ILE A 21 -39.68 -23.71 1.64
CA ILE A 21 -39.43 -22.83 2.78
C ILE A 21 -40.72 -22.08 3.20
N LEU A 22 -41.53 -21.61 2.23
CA LEU A 22 -42.79 -20.93 2.53
C LEU A 22 -43.78 -21.84 3.25
N ILE A 23 -43.90 -23.12 2.87
CA ILE A 23 -44.77 -24.10 3.53
C ILE A 23 -44.29 -24.38 4.96
N VAL A 24 -42.98 -24.48 5.19
CA VAL A 24 -42.41 -24.70 6.55
C VAL A 24 -42.69 -23.51 7.46
N VAL A 25 -42.53 -22.27 6.95
CA VAL A 25 -42.80 -21.05 7.73
C VAL A 25 -44.29 -20.89 8.07
N VAL A 26 -45.17 -21.16 7.11
CA VAL A 26 -46.64 -21.13 7.37
C VAL A 26 -47.05 -22.22 8.35
N GLY A 27 -46.44 -23.41 8.28
CA GLY A 27 -46.69 -24.51 9.24
C GLY A 27 -46.19 -24.16 10.65
N TRP A 28 -45.09 -23.43 10.78
CA TRP A 28 -44.52 -23.00 12.07
C TRP A 28 -45.38 -21.90 12.73
N ILE A 29 -45.89 -20.94 11.97
CA ILE A 29 -46.79 -19.88 12.45
C ILE A 29 -48.16 -20.47 12.84
N GLY A 30 -48.65 -21.48 12.14
CA GLY A 30 -49.92 -22.15 12.44
C GLY A 30 -49.88 -23.10 13.65
N SER A 31 -48.69 -23.50 14.12
CA SER A 31 -48.51 -24.39 15.29
C SER A 31 -48.28 -23.64 16.61
N GLY A 32 -48.26 -22.29 16.60
CA GLY A 32 -48.13 -21.46 17.78
C GLY A 32 -49.38 -21.55 18.67
N GLN A 33 -49.34 -22.37 19.72
CA GLN A 33 -50.34 -22.38 20.74
C GLN A 33 -50.29 -21.07 21.55
N PHE A 34 -51.35 -20.29 21.47
CA PHE A 34 -51.63 -19.23 22.43
C PHE A 34 -52.04 -19.88 23.75
N THR A 35 -51.20 -19.79 24.76
CA THR A 35 -51.62 -20.06 26.14
C THR A 35 -52.17 -18.75 26.69
N ASP A 36 -53.47 -18.69 26.80
CA ASP A 36 -54.22 -17.68 27.57
C ASP A 36 -53.83 -17.80 29.05
N VAL A 37 -53.23 -16.75 29.60
CA VAL A 37 -53.11 -16.57 31.06
C VAL A 37 -54.34 -15.80 31.53
N ASN A 38 -55.29 -16.52 32.11
CA ASN A 38 -56.44 -15.97 32.81
C ASN A 38 -55.94 -15.14 34.02
N ALA A 39 -56.27 -13.87 34.03
CA ALA A 39 -56.30 -13.02 35.22
C ALA A 39 -57.53 -13.41 36.05
N GLN A 40 -57.29 -13.85 37.24
CA GLN A 40 -58.34 -14.07 38.21
C GLN A 40 -58.34 -12.95 39.25
N ASP A 41 -59.36 -12.16 39.16
CA ASP A 41 -59.85 -11.20 40.14
C ASP A 41 -60.15 -11.90 41.43
N ASP A 42 -59.64 -11.44 42.57
CA ASP A 42 -60.24 -11.73 43.84
C ASP A 42 -60.29 -10.52 44.75
N THR A 43 -61.47 -10.19 45.03
CA THR A 43 -62.12 -9.20 45.87
C THR A 43 -61.54 -9.11 47.28
N SER A 44 -61.48 -7.88 47.74
CA SER A 44 -61.31 -7.45 49.15
C SER A 44 -62.44 -7.95 50.05
N PRO A 45 -62.15 -7.99 51.35
CA PRO A 45 -63.05 -7.30 52.26
C PRO A 45 -62.32 -6.42 53.28
N SER A 46 -62.87 -5.24 53.37
CA SER A 46 -62.67 -4.26 54.46
C SER A 46 -63.15 -4.80 55.83
N THR A 47 -62.39 -4.62 56.88
CA THR A 47 -62.86 -4.45 58.26
C THR A 47 -61.83 -3.77 59.10
N ASP A 48 -62.09 -2.62 59.42
CA ASP A 48 -62.47 -1.96 60.72
C ASP A 48 -61.37 -1.63 61.69
N LEU A 49 -61.44 -0.37 62.07
CA LEU A 49 -60.68 0.43 63.02
C LEU A 49 -60.60 -0.18 64.43
N SER A 50 -59.44 -0.17 65.02
CA SER A 50 -59.34 0.13 66.46
C SER A 50 -57.98 0.85 66.76
N ASN A 51 -58.15 1.96 67.44
CA ASN A 51 -57.13 2.76 68.07
C ASN A 51 -56.27 1.95 69.05
N GLU A 52 -54.95 2.04 68.95
CA GLU A 52 -54.09 1.90 70.15
C GLU A 52 -52.85 2.77 70.03
N THR A 53 -52.75 3.65 70.93
CA THR A 53 -51.68 4.32 71.70
C THR A 53 -50.28 4.40 71.06
N VAL A 54 -49.88 5.63 70.81
CA VAL A 54 -48.52 6.02 70.43
C VAL A 54 -47.60 5.76 71.63
N GLU A 55 -46.79 4.71 71.55
CA GLU A 55 -45.58 4.53 72.32
C GLU A 55 -44.38 5.07 71.56
N LYS A 56 -43.75 6.05 72.09
CA LYS A 56 -42.58 6.72 71.55
C LYS A 56 -41.39 5.74 71.56
N VAL A 57 -41.21 5.00 70.52
CA VAL A 57 -40.00 4.20 70.31
C VAL A 57 -38.84 5.16 70.04
N VAL A 58 -37.91 5.25 70.96
CA VAL A 58 -36.59 5.80 70.79
C VAL A 58 -35.93 4.90 69.73
N VAL A 59 -35.78 5.42 68.52
CA VAL A 59 -34.97 4.78 67.50
C VAL A 59 -33.51 4.91 67.94
N GLU A 60 -32.95 3.85 68.52
CA GLU A 60 -31.51 3.70 68.56
C GLU A 60 -31.01 3.74 67.10
N ASP A 61 -30.15 4.67 66.83
CA ASP A 61 -29.41 4.84 65.58
C ASP A 61 -28.46 3.64 65.40
N THR A 62 -29.02 2.52 64.95
CA THR A 62 -28.25 1.38 64.48
C THR A 62 -27.80 1.70 63.08
N GLY A 63 -26.77 2.57 62.94
CA GLY A 63 -26.11 2.85 61.69
C GLY A 63 -25.83 1.55 60.96
N ASN A 64 -26.30 1.47 59.72
CA ASN A 64 -26.11 0.27 58.89
C ASN A 64 -24.62 -0.10 58.87
N LYS A 65 -24.27 -1.28 59.40
CA LYS A 65 -22.88 -1.75 59.40
C LYS A 65 -22.48 -2.10 57.98
N VAL A 66 -21.45 -1.45 57.48
CA VAL A 66 -20.82 -1.72 56.18
C VAL A 66 -19.38 -2.13 56.39
N GLU A 67 -18.88 -3.01 55.56
CA GLU A 67 -17.43 -3.29 55.51
C GLU A 67 -16.76 -2.37 54.49
N VAL A 68 -15.80 -1.59 54.94
CA VAL A 68 -15.09 -0.62 54.10
C VAL A 68 -13.64 -1.08 53.92
N LYS A 69 -13.12 -1.00 52.71
CA LYS A 69 -11.73 -1.33 52.39
C LYS A 69 -11.10 -0.20 51.60
N GLU A 70 -9.87 0.14 51.97
CA GLU A 70 -9.07 1.12 51.25
C GLU A 70 -8.52 0.54 49.95
N PHE A 71 -8.71 1.26 48.83
CA PHE A 71 -8.17 0.96 47.52
C PHE A 71 -7.27 2.10 47.05
N ASN A 72 -6.10 1.75 46.52
CA ASN A 72 -5.14 2.69 45.95
C ASN A 72 -5.08 2.47 44.43
N PHE A 73 -4.84 3.53 43.67
CA PHE A 73 -4.65 3.41 42.22
C PHE A 73 -3.36 2.66 41.91
N SER A 74 -3.37 2.03 40.73
CA SER A 74 -2.16 1.54 40.06
C SER A 74 -2.15 2.08 38.63
N GLN A 75 -0.96 2.34 38.12
CA GLN A 75 -0.83 2.61 36.67
C GLN A 75 -0.97 1.30 35.91
N ILE A 76 -1.89 1.26 34.96
CA ILE A 76 -2.09 0.12 34.08
C ILE A 76 -1.92 0.55 32.64
N ASP A 77 -1.31 -0.32 31.85
CA ASP A 77 -1.21 -0.15 30.40
C ASP A 77 -2.55 -0.51 29.75
N GLN A 78 -3.13 0.45 29.04
CA GLN A 78 -4.32 0.24 28.23
C GLN A 78 -3.90 -0.32 26.87
N SER A 79 -3.27 -1.49 26.86
CA SER A 79 -2.86 -2.14 25.61
C SER A 79 -4.06 -2.63 24.83
N ILE A 80 -4.00 -2.47 23.50
CA ILE A 80 -5.00 -2.98 22.59
C ILE A 80 -4.52 -4.31 22.03
N GLU A 81 -5.29 -5.36 22.21
CA GLU A 81 -5.00 -6.69 21.69
C GLU A 81 -5.90 -6.98 20.49
N LEU A 82 -5.29 -7.41 19.39
CA LEU A 82 -5.99 -7.81 18.18
C LEU A 82 -5.26 -8.94 17.46
N GLN A 83 -5.95 -9.58 16.54
CA GLN A 83 -5.34 -10.55 15.64
C GLN A 83 -4.97 -9.86 14.32
N GLY A 84 -3.85 -10.30 13.75
CA GLY A 84 -3.39 -9.85 12.45
C GLY A 84 -2.79 -10.98 11.65
N GLN A 85 -2.41 -10.67 10.43
CA GLN A 85 -1.75 -11.59 9.52
C GLN A 85 -0.48 -10.97 8.98
N THR A 86 0.60 -11.76 8.98
CA THR A 86 1.86 -11.34 8.36
C THR A 86 1.71 -11.31 6.84
N THR A 87 2.31 -10.31 6.22
CA THR A 87 2.42 -10.18 4.77
C THR A 87 3.84 -9.81 4.38
N HIS A 88 4.16 -9.94 3.11
CA HIS A 88 5.46 -9.55 2.57
C HIS A 88 5.61 -8.03 2.50
N ASN A 89 6.85 -7.56 2.58
CA ASN A 89 7.17 -6.16 2.30
C ASN A 89 6.96 -5.83 0.82
N LYS A 90 7.53 -6.69 -0.06
CA LYS A 90 7.41 -6.57 -1.52
C LYS A 90 7.19 -7.94 -2.13
N LYS A 91 6.40 -7.96 -3.20
CA LYS A 91 6.24 -9.12 -4.07
C LYS A 91 6.24 -8.65 -5.52
N ILE A 92 6.99 -9.32 -6.38
CA ILE A 92 6.99 -9.05 -7.82
C ILE A 92 7.06 -10.37 -8.60
N ASP A 93 6.31 -10.39 -9.68
CA ASP A 93 6.44 -11.42 -10.71
C ASP A 93 7.39 -10.90 -11.78
N VAL A 94 8.59 -11.46 -11.84
CA VAL A 94 9.61 -11.15 -12.84
C VAL A 94 9.19 -11.78 -14.16
N LYS A 95 8.96 -10.92 -15.17
CA LYS A 95 8.46 -11.32 -16.49
C LYS A 95 9.53 -11.14 -17.54
N SER A 96 9.48 -11.97 -18.59
CA SER A 96 10.30 -11.77 -19.78
C SER A 96 9.86 -10.51 -20.53
N GLU A 97 10.82 -9.73 -20.99
CA GLU A 97 10.61 -8.57 -21.89
C GLU A 97 11.01 -8.86 -23.33
N THR A 98 11.65 -10.02 -23.59
CA THR A 98 12.10 -10.44 -24.91
C THR A 98 11.79 -11.91 -25.18
N THR A 99 12.00 -12.36 -26.41
CA THR A 99 11.80 -13.76 -26.83
C THR A 99 13.14 -14.50 -26.87
N GLY A 100 13.10 -15.81 -26.69
CA GLY A 100 14.25 -16.68 -26.92
C GLY A 100 14.26 -17.92 -26.02
N ASN A 101 15.22 -18.80 -26.24
CA ASN A 101 15.42 -19.99 -25.40
C ASN A 101 16.21 -19.60 -24.15
N ILE A 102 15.84 -20.18 -23.02
CA ILE A 102 16.58 -20.05 -21.78
C ILE A 102 17.87 -20.86 -21.86
N ILE A 103 19.02 -20.22 -21.65
CA ILE A 103 20.32 -20.87 -21.66
C ILE A 103 20.71 -21.33 -20.26
N ASN A 104 20.45 -20.50 -19.27
CA ASN A 104 20.87 -20.73 -17.89
C ASN A 104 19.88 -20.13 -16.90
N ILE A 105 19.63 -20.86 -15.82
CA ILE A 105 18.85 -20.44 -14.66
C ILE A 105 19.76 -20.54 -13.45
N ALA A 106 20.12 -19.37 -12.87
CA ALA A 106 21.11 -19.33 -11.79
C ALA A 106 20.56 -19.77 -10.43
N PHE A 107 19.24 -19.73 -10.24
CA PHE A 107 18.58 -19.91 -8.95
C PHE A 107 17.43 -20.90 -8.97
N LYS A 108 17.15 -21.47 -7.79
CA LYS A 108 16.03 -22.38 -7.54
C LYS A 108 15.00 -21.74 -6.61
N ARG A 109 13.83 -22.36 -6.55
CA ARG A 109 12.81 -21.99 -5.56
C ARG A 109 13.37 -22.13 -4.14
N GLY A 110 13.22 -21.08 -3.34
CA GLY A 110 13.72 -20.97 -1.97
C GLY A 110 15.08 -20.27 -1.82
N ASP A 111 15.80 -20.03 -2.92
CA ASP A 111 17.09 -19.35 -2.87
C ASP A 111 16.93 -17.86 -2.56
N LYS A 112 17.92 -17.30 -1.90
CA LYS A 112 18.04 -15.86 -1.66
C LYS A 112 18.73 -15.22 -2.84
N VAL A 113 18.24 -14.06 -3.24
CA VAL A 113 18.80 -13.25 -4.34
C VAL A 113 19.06 -11.83 -3.87
N SER A 114 20.11 -11.22 -4.39
CA SER A 114 20.45 -9.83 -4.16
C SER A 114 19.93 -8.95 -5.28
N LYS A 115 19.69 -7.66 -5.01
CA LYS A 115 19.31 -6.70 -6.04
C LYS A 115 20.38 -6.62 -7.14
N GLY A 116 19.97 -6.74 -8.41
CA GLY A 116 20.85 -6.68 -9.58
C GLY A 116 21.54 -8.01 -9.91
N GLU A 117 21.32 -9.06 -9.15
CA GLU A 117 21.90 -10.38 -9.40
C GLU A 117 21.23 -11.07 -10.60
N GLU A 118 22.02 -11.66 -11.49
CA GLU A 118 21.54 -12.30 -12.71
C GLU A 118 20.73 -13.56 -12.37
N LEU A 119 19.46 -13.57 -12.74
CA LEU A 119 18.55 -14.69 -12.50
C LEU A 119 18.54 -15.67 -13.67
N ILE A 120 18.47 -15.13 -14.87
CA ILE A 120 18.30 -15.89 -16.11
C ILE A 120 19.12 -15.26 -17.22
N LYS A 121 19.61 -16.13 -18.09
CA LYS A 121 20.20 -15.75 -19.36
C LYS A 121 19.44 -16.39 -20.50
N ILE A 122 18.93 -15.53 -21.40
CA ILE A 122 18.21 -15.93 -22.62
C ILE A 122 19.19 -15.93 -23.79
N SER A 123 18.95 -16.78 -24.78
CA SER A 123 19.75 -16.87 -26.00
C SER A 123 19.72 -15.56 -26.80
N LEU A 124 20.89 -15.13 -27.21
CA LEU A 124 21.03 -13.98 -28.10
C LEU A 124 20.52 -14.22 -29.51
N GLU A 125 20.39 -15.51 -29.90
CA GLU A 125 20.02 -15.90 -31.28
C GLU A 125 20.85 -15.10 -32.33
N ASN A 126 20.19 -14.40 -33.25
CA ASN A 126 20.84 -13.58 -34.29
C ASN A 126 21.11 -12.12 -33.88
N ARG A 127 20.82 -11.73 -32.61
CA ARG A 127 20.96 -10.34 -32.14
C ARG A 127 22.38 -9.80 -32.23
N LYS A 128 23.38 -10.68 -31.96
CA LYS A 128 24.78 -10.31 -32.07
C LYS A 128 25.20 -10.02 -33.49
N GLU A 129 24.69 -10.81 -34.46
CA GLU A 129 24.92 -10.60 -35.88
C GLU A 129 24.26 -9.33 -36.37
N LEU A 130 23.04 -9.05 -35.94
CA LEU A 130 22.31 -7.80 -36.23
C LEU A 130 23.06 -6.58 -35.68
N LEU A 131 23.56 -6.66 -34.43
CA LEU A 131 24.38 -5.61 -33.85
C LEU A 131 25.65 -5.32 -34.67
N ASN A 132 26.37 -6.37 -35.05
CA ASN A 132 27.58 -6.23 -35.86
C ASN A 132 27.30 -5.66 -37.26
N SER A 133 26.19 -6.06 -37.89
CA SER A 133 25.78 -5.52 -39.19
C SER A 133 25.45 -4.02 -39.09
N ALA A 134 24.64 -3.63 -38.09
CA ALA A 134 24.29 -2.23 -37.90
C ALA A 134 25.51 -1.35 -37.55
N LYS A 135 26.49 -1.88 -36.81
CA LYS A 135 27.76 -1.18 -36.55
C LYS A 135 28.57 -0.95 -37.82
N LYS A 136 28.66 -1.97 -38.70
CA LYS A 136 29.33 -1.85 -40.00
C LYS A 136 28.64 -0.83 -40.92
N ASP A 137 27.32 -0.80 -40.90
CA ASP A 137 26.55 0.19 -41.66
C ASP A 137 26.81 1.63 -41.17
N LEU A 138 26.86 1.82 -39.86
CA LEU A 138 27.19 3.10 -39.26
C LEU A 138 28.61 3.55 -39.68
N ASP A 139 29.59 2.66 -39.63
CA ASP A 139 30.96 2.94 -40.05
C ASP A 139 31.06 3.30 -41.53
N ARG A 140 30.32 2.59 -42.40
CA ARG A 140 30.22 2.89 -43.85
C ARG A 140 29.67 4.29 -44.05
N LEU A 141 28.56 4.64 -43.42
CA LEU A 141 27.92 5.95 -43.54
C LEU A 141 28.82 7.10 -43.00
N ASN A 142 29.52 6.87 -41.92
CA ASN A 142 30.48 7.86 -41.38
C ASN A 142 31.63 8.10 -42.37
N LYS A 143 32.16 7.06 -43.03
CA LYS A 143 33.17 7.20 -44.10
C LYS A 143 32.63 7.93 -45.31
N GLU A 144 31.38 7.65 -45.69
CA GLU A 144 30.73 8.35 -46.79
C GLU A 144 30.55 9.84 -46.52
N LEU A 145 30.17 10.20 -45.27
CA LEU A 145 30.09 11.58 -44.80
C LEU A 145 31.45 12.28 -44.87
N GLU A 146 32.52 11.62 -44.43
CA GLU A 146 33.88 12.15 -44.48
C GLU A 146 34.33 12.38 -45.93
N LEU A 147 34.05 11.44 -46.83
CA LEU A 147 34.35 11.56 -48.26
C LEU A 147 33.53 12.68 -48.92
N ASN A 148 32.28 12.83 -48.56
CA ASN A 148 31.44 13.93 -49.04
C ASN A 148 32.04 15.29 -48.65
N GLU A 149 32.48 15.46 -47.40
CA GLU A 149 33.12 16.70 -46.94
C GLU A 149 34.44 16.98 -47.64
N LYS A 150 35.31 15.98 -47.86
CA LYS A 150 36.54 16.11 -48.64
C LYS A 150 36.27 16.54 -50.08
N ASN A 151 35.26 15.94 -50.73
CA ASN A 151 34.85 16.30 -52.07
C ASN A 151 34.34 17.74 -52.17
N LYS A 152 33.55 18.18 -51.18
CA LYS A 152 33.07 19.55 -51.05
C LYS A 152 34.24 20.53 -50.99
N ILE A 153 35.19 20.29 -50.08
CA ILE A 153 36.38 21.14 -49.90
C ILE A 153 37.14 21.23 -51.23
N ASN A 154 37.40 20.13 -51.89
CA ASN A 154 38.14 20.11 -53.18
C ASN A 154 37.41 20.90 -54.26
N ARG A 155 36.09 20.67 -54.45
CA ARG A 155 35.29 21.40 -55.44
C ARG A 155 35.20 22.90 -55.16
N LEU A 156 35.01 23.27 -53.91
CA LEU A 156 35.00 24.69 -53.51
C LEU A 156 36.37 25.36 -53.77
N SER A 157 37.48 24.67 -53.49
CA SER A 157 38.84 25.18 -53.76
C SER A 157 39.05 25.41 -55.27
N GLN A 158 38.66 24.44 -56.12
CA GLN A 158 38.72 24.58 -57.57
C GLN A 158 37.89 25.76 -58.09
N ASN A 159 36.63 25.86 -57.64
CA ASN A 159 35.76 26.95 -58.03
C ASN A 159 36.24 28.32 -57.53
N LYS A 160 36.81 28.39 -56.34
CA LYS A 160 37.45 29.65 -55.81
C LYS A 160 38.57 30.17 -56.68
N GLU A 161 39.45 29.30 -57.19
CA GLU A 161 40.52 29.73 -58.15
C GLU A 161 39.92 30.18 -59.47
N LEU A 162 38.83 29.56 -59.96
CA LEU A 162 38.09 29.97 -61.14
C LEU A 162 37.43 31.35 -60.98
N ILE A 163 36.78 31.59 -59.84
CA ILE A 163 36.23 32.92 -59.51
C ILE A 163 37.35 33.98 -59.50
N LYS A 164 38.49 33.70 -58.88
CA LYS A 164 39.64 34.62 -58.86
C LYS A 164 40.18 34.95 -60.23
N LEU A 165 40.23 33.95 -61.15
CA LEU A 165 40.58 34.18 -62.56
C LEU A 165 39.59 35.13 -63.23
N TYR A 166 38.28 34.88 -63.10
CA TYR A 166 37.29 35.75 -63.74
C TYR A 166 37.16 37.12 -63.09
N GLU A 167 37.53 37.32 -61.80
CA GLU A 167 37.63 38.61 -61.16
C GLU A 167 38.78 39.47 -61.80
N ILE A 168 39.93 38.82 -62.09
CA ILE A 168 41.04 39.46 -62.78
C ILE A 168 40.61 39.84 -64.20
N GLU A 169 39.96 38.94 -64.93
CA GLU A 169 39.46 39.21 -66.30
C GLU A 169 38.46 40.38 -66.30
N PHE A 170 37.50 40.37 -65.38
CA PHE A 170 36.49 41.42 -65.24
C PHE A 170 37.19 42.81 -64.94
N ALA A 171 38.09 42.82 -63.99
CA ALA A 171 38.81 44.02 -63.59
C ALA A 171 39.60 44.57 -64.76
N SER A 172 40.29 43.70 -65.53
CA SER A 172 41.05 44.05 -66.72
C SER A 172 40.14 44.60 -67.86
N ALA A 173 39.02 43.95 -68.12
CA ALA A 173 38.02 44.37 -69.12
C ALA A 173 37.44 45.75 -68.77
N LYS A 174 37.13 45.97 -67.48
CA LYS A 174 36.61 47.25 -66.96
C LYS A 174 37.63 48.35 -67.12
N GLN A 175 38.92 48.13 -66.80
CA GLN A 175 40.02 49.14 -66.94
C GLN A 175 40.32 49.50 -68.42
N LEU A 176 40.13 48.51 -69.33
CA LEU A 176 40.34 48.78 -70.79
C LEU A 176 39.17 49.59 -71.37
N ILE A 177 37.96 49.39 -70.91
CA ILE A 177 36.79 50.20 -71.32
C ILE A 177 36.96 51.65 -70.83
N ASP A 178 37.37 51.85 -69.59
CA ASP A 178 37.55 53.15 -68.96
C ASP A 178 38.63 53.98 -69.78
N LYS A 179 39.57 53.27 -70.45
CA LYS A 179 40.57 53.85 -71.32
C LYS A 179 40.15 53.95 -72.82
N GLY A 180 38.92 53.52 -73.15
CA GLY A 180 38.38 53.52 -74.51
C GLY A 180 38.98 52.44 -75.42
N LEU A 181 39.71 51.43 -74.89
CA LEU A 181 40.44 50.40 -75.61
C LEU A 181 39.71 49.05 -75.74
N SER A 182 38.47 48.93 -75.24
CA SER A 182 37.69 47.70 -75.30
C SER A 182 36.21 47.95 -75.61
N SER A 183 35.47 46.89 -76.03
CA SER A 183 34.07 46.97 -76.31
C SER A 183 33.22 46.64 -75.09
N LYS A 184 31.98 47.20 -74.95
CA LYS A 184 31.03 46.88 -73.92
C LYS A 184 30.66 45.36 -73.91
N SER A 185 30.74 44.72 -75.10
CA SER A 185 30.49 43.27 -75.21
C SER A 185 31.52 42.42 -74.46
N LYS A 186 32.80 42.83 -74.43
CA LYS A 186 33.83 42.09 -73.68
C LYS A 186 33.68 42.23 -72.18
N LEU A 187 33.29 43.42 -71.69
CA LEU A 187 32.99 43.59 -70.28
C LEU A 187 31.73 42.77 -69.84
N SER A 188 30.69 42.77 -70.68
CA SER A 188 29.49 41.99 -70.41
C SER A 188 29.78 40.49 -70.31
N LEU A 189 30.65 39.97 -71.22
CA LEU A 189 31.06 38.57 -71.23
C LEU A 189 31.88 38.24 -69.96
N ALA A 190 32.83 39.09 -69.57
CA ALA A 190 33.61 38.91 -68.35
C ALA A 190 32.69 38.94 -67.05
N SER A 191 31.72 39.85 -67.02
CA SER A 191 30.76 39.94 -65.93
C SER A 191 29.89 38.69 -65.87
N PHE A 192 29.41 38.17 -67.02
CA PHE A 192 28.66 36.97 -67.13
C PHE A 192 29.44 35.75 -66.63
N ASN A 193 30.68 35.57 -67.05
CA ASN A 193 31.52 34.45 -66.60
C ASN A 193 31.76 34.50 -65.09
N LEU A 194 32.01 35.67 -64.50
CA LEU A 194 32.13 35.83 -63.06
C LEU A 194 30.84 35.49 -62.29
N ALA A 195 29.74 36.00 -62.84
CA ALA A 195 28.41 35.66 -62.24
C ALA A 195 28.11 34.17 -62.26
N ASN A 196 28.38 33.50 -63.37
CA ASN A 196 28.23 32.04 -63.49
C ASN A 196 29.13 31.29 -62.48
N ALA A 197 30.40 31.65 -62.37
CA ALA A 197 31.31 30.97 -61.45
C ALA A 197 30.89 31.17 -59.96
N ARG A 198 30.28 32.29 -59.61
CA ARG A 198 29.69 32.52 -58.31
C ARG A 198 28.40 31.72 -58.08
N SER A 199 27.56 31.62 -59.11
CA SER A 199 26.36 30.76 -59.04
C SER A 199 26.78 29.30 -58.89
N ASP A 200 27.80 28.83 -59.64
CA ASP A 200 28.31 27.45 -59.50
C ASP A 200 28.84 27.17 -58.06
N GLN A 201 29.43 28.20 -57.40
CA GLN A 201 29.87 28.06 -56.00
C GLN A 201 28.67 27.79 -55.08
N GLU A 202 27.58 28.52 -55.26
CA GLU A 202 26.35 28.37 -54.49
C GLU A 202 25.70 27.00 -54.76
N ASP A 203 25.62 26.56 -56.00
CA ASP A 203 25.11 25.24 -56.39
C ASP A 203 25.93 24.09 -55.79
N ILE A 204 27.26 24.22 -55.72
CA ILE A 204 28.16 23.27 -55.05
C ILE A 204 27.78 23.19 -53.55
N LEU A 205 27.61 24.32 -52.87
CA LEU A 205 27.25 24.36 -51.43
C LEU A 205 25.93 23.67 -51.17
N ILE A 206 24.87 24.06 -51.92
CA ILE A 206 23.52 23.51 -51.80
C ILE A 206 23.51 21.97 -52.07
N THR A 207 24.22 21.53 -53.11
CA THR A 207 24.29 20.12 -53.46
C THR A 207 24.91 19.26 -52.35
N PHE A 208 26.09 19.73 -51.82
CA PHE A 208 26.79 19.02 -50.76
C PHE A 208 26.03 19.08 -49.42
N GLU A 209 25.38 20.20 -49.10
CA GLU A 209 24.53 20.31 -47.90
C GLU A 209 23.34 19.38 -47.94
N SER A 210 22.69 19.27 -49.11
CA SER A 210 21.60 18.30 -49.33
C SER A 210 22.07 16.86 -49.13
N GLN A 211 23.24 16.50 -49.73
CA GLN A 211 23.82 15.16 -49.56
C GLN A 211 24.23 14.90 -48.10
N GLN A 212 24.85 15.87 -47.43
CA GLN A 212 25.20 15.77 -46.00
C GLN A 212 23.98 15.56 -45.13
N SER A 213 22.88 16.28 -45.36
CA SER A 213 21.62 16.13 -44.67
C SER A 213 21.01 14.72 -44.89
N SER A 214 21.06 14.22 -46.13
CA SER A 214 20.60 12.88 -46.45
C SER A 214 21.39 11.78 -45.72
N ILE A 215 22.74 11.87 -45.75
CA ILE A 215 23.61 10.93 -45.04
C ILE A 215 23.39 11.04 -43.52
N GLY A 216 23.25 12.26 -43.00
CA GLY A 216 22.94 12.51 -41.58
C GLY A 216 21.66 11.85 -41.13
N ALA A 217 20.59 11.91 -41.93
CA ALA A 217 19.34 11.24 -41.68
C ALA A 217 19.48 9.69 -41.65
N GLN A 218 20.29 9.13 -42.58
CA GLN A 218 20.57 7.69 -42.58
C GLN A 218 21.37 7.26 -41.32
N ILE A 219 22.37 8.03 -40.94
CA ILE A 219 23.14 7.80 -39.70
C ILE A 219 22.22 7.82 -38.47
N ALA A 220 21.29 8.77 -38.39
CA ALA A 220 20.34 8.85 -37.28
C ALA A 220 19.45 7.61 -37.22
N ASN A 221 18.95 7.11 -38.37
CA ASN A 221 18.17 5.90 -38.46
C ASN A 221 18.95 4.66 -38.00
N VAL A 222 20.18 4.48 -38.45
CA VAL A 222 21.05 3.35 -38.07
C VAL A 222 21.39 3.41 -36.58
N ARG A 223 21.64 4.61 -36.03
CA ARG A 223 21.86 4.78 -34.57
C ARG A 223 20.64 4.39 -33.75
N SER A 224 19.44 4.73 -34.22
CA SER A 224 18.18 4.30 -33.56
C SER A 224 18.02 2.78 -33.60
N GLN A 225 18.34 2.14 -34.75
CA GLN A 225 18.33 0.68 -34.87
C GLN A 225 19.33 0.02 -33.92
N LEU A 226 20.58 0.55 -33.86
CA LEU A 226 21.60 0.07 -32.93
C LEU A 226 21.11 0.12 -31.49
N LYS A 227 20.54 1.25 -31.08
CA LYS A 227 20.02 1.40 -29.71
C LYS A 227 18.93 0.38 -29.39
N ASN A 228 18.01 0.12 -30.34
CA ASN A 228 16.95 -0.87 -30.16
C ASN A 228 17.51 -2.29 -30.03
N ILE A 229 18.53 -2.65 -30.85
CA ILE A 229 19.19 -3.95 -30.77
C ILE A 229 19.94 -4.11 -29.45
N GLU A 230 20.65 -3.09 -28.98
CA GLU A 230 21.34 -3.10 -27.70
C GLU A 230 20.35 -3.28 -26.53
N LEU A 231 19.24 -2.56 -26.53
CA LEU A 231 18.19 -2.73 -25.51
C LEU A 231 17.58 -4.13 -25.55
N ASP A 232 17.39 -4.73 -26.74
CA ASP A 232 16.87 -6.10 -26.84
C ASP A 232 17.90 -7.14 -26.36
N ILE A 233 19.19 -6.89 -26.56
CA ILE A 233 20.27 -7.69 -25.99
C ILE A 233 20.31 -7.55 -24.47
N ASP A 234 20.20 -6.34 -23.92
CA ASP A 234 20.19 -6.11 -22.48
C ASP A 234 19.04 -6.87 -21.81
N LYS A 235 17.88 -6.96 -22.49
CA LYS A 235 16.71 -7.72 -22.02
C LYS A 235 16.90 -9.25 -22.01
N THR A 236 17.97 -9.77 -22.60
CA THR A 236 18.27 -11.20 -22.53
C THR A 236 18.92 -11.64 -21.24
N VAL A 237 19.41 -10.70 -20.44
CA VAL A 237 19.93 -10.94 -19.08
C VAL A 237 18.93 -10.33 -18.09
N ILE A 238 18.28 -11.18 -17.32
CA ILE A 238 17.25 -10.76 -16.38
C ILE A 238 17.80 -10.77 -14.98
N ASN A 239 17.76 -9.62 -14.35
CA ASN A 239 18.30 -9.39 -13.03
C ASN A 239 17.19 -9.19 -11.98
N SER A 240 17.50 -9.52 -10.73
CA SER A 240 16.57 -9.29 -9.62
C SER A 240 16.37 -7.79 -9.36
N PRO A 241 15.11 -7.29 -9.30
CA PRO A 241 14.83 -5.88 -9.05
C PRO A 241 15.10 -5.43 -7.61
N PHE A 242 15.07 -6.37 -6.66
CA PHE A 242 15.37 -6.15 -5.24
C PHE A 242 15.91 -7.42 -4.59
N SER A 243 16.50 -7.30 -3.41
CA SER A 243 16.96 -8.45 -2.63
C SER A 243 15.78 -9.15 -1.95
N GLY A 244 15.68 -10.48 -2.09
CA GLY A 244 14.56 -11.24 -1.58
C GLY A 244 14.77 -12.75 -1.67
N ILE A 245 13.66 -13.48 -1.66
CA ILE A 245 13.63 -14.95 -1.79
C ILE A 245 12.78 -15.31 -2.98
N ILE A 246 13.23 -16.26 -3.77
CA ILE A 246 12.45 -16.84 -4.86
C ILE A 246 11.33 -17.69 -4.27
N SER A 247 10.10 -17.19 -4.34
CA SER A 247 8.92 -17.94 -3.91
C SER A 247 8.54 -19.01 -4.91
N ASP A 248 8.56 -18.67 -6.20
CA ASP A 248 8.16 -19.58 -7.28
C ASP A 248 9.07 -19.42 -8.50
N LYS A 249 9.34 -20.55 -9.17
CA LYS A 249 10.03 -20.66 -10.45
C LYS A 249 9.08 -21.34 -11.44
N MET A 250 8.71 -20.64 -12.53
CA MET A 250 7.70 -21.08 -13.50
C MET A 250 8.29 -21.43 -14.87
N ILE A 251 9.59 -21.63 -14.95
CA ILE A 251 10.33 -21.86 -16.20
C ILE A 251 11.37 -22.95 -16.01
N GLU A 252 11.76 -23.55 -17.14
CA GLU A 252 12.84 -24.56 -17.16
C GLU A 252 13.92 -24.20 -18.20
N GLU A 253 15.11 -24.78 -18.05
CA GLU A 253 16.20 -24.63 -19.03
C GLU A 253 15.78 -25.17 -20.39
N SER A 254 16.23 -24.50 -21.45
CA SER A 254 15.88 -24.78 -22.85
C SER A 254 14.43 -24.47 -23.22
N GLU A 255 13.61 -23.94 -22.32
CA GLU A 255 12.26 -23.48 -22.63
C GLU A 255 12.31 -22.21 -23.48
N TYR A 256 11.40 -22.12 -24.46
CA TYR A 256 11.22 -20.93 -25.29
C TYR A 256 10.21 -19.99 -24.63
N ILE A 257 10.63 -18.78 -24.36
CA ILE A 257 9.81 -17.75 -23.71
C ILE A 257 9.48 -16.59 -24.64
N THR A 258 8.39 -15.91 -24.29
CA THR A 258 7.89 -14.70 -24.99
C THR A 258 7.66 -13.57 -24.00
N PRO A 259 7.59 -12.31 -24.45
CA PRO A 259 7.29 -11.17 -23.58
C PRO A 259 6.00 -11.39 -22.80
N GLY A 260 6.06 -11.13 -21.48
CA GLY A 260 4.94 -11.31 -20.56
C GLY A 260 4.91 -12.66 -19.82
N ASN A 261 5.69 -13.68 -20.24
CA ASN A 261 5.83 -14.91 -19.45
C ASN A 261 6.42 -14.61 -18.08
N ILE A 262 5.73 -15.08 -17.02
CA ILE A 262 6.23 -15.00 -15.65
C ILE A 262 7.31 -16.06 -15.47
N MET A 263 8.47 -15.64 -15.01
CA MET A 263 9.61 -16.53 -14.82
C MET A 263 9.84 -16.86 -13.35
N PHE A 264 9.87 -15.84 -12.51
CA PHE A 264 10.03 -15.96 -11.08
C PHE A 264 9.03 -15.09 -10.34
N THR A 265 8.63 -15.53 -9.16
CA THR A 265 8.04 -14.67 -8.14
C THR A 265 9.06 -14.46 -7.05
N ILE A 266 9.43 -13.22 -6.77
CA ILE A 266 10.37 -12.83 -5.72
C ILE A 266 9.61 -12.11 -4.62
N ILE A 267 9.85 -12.49 -3.37
CA ILE A 267 9.27 -11.86 -2.18
C ILE A 267 10.36 -11.31 -1.28
N ASP A 268 10.13 -10.14 -0.74
CA ASP A 268 10.92 -9.55 0.32
C ASP A 268 10.14 -9.65 1.63
N LEU A 269 10.75 -10.26 2.65
CA LEU A 269 10.16 -10.48 3.97
C LEU A 269 10.82 -9.63 5.06
N ASN A 270 11.70 -8.70 4.72
CA ASN A 270 12.34 -7.80 5.67
C ASN A 270 12.28 -6.33 5.20
N PRO A 271 11.59 -5.44 5.97
CA PRO A 271 10.79 -5.76 7.15
C PRO A 271 9.58 -6.64 6.85
N ILE A 272 9.18 -7.47 7.79
CA ILE A 272 7.89 -8.16 7.69
C ILE A 272 6.77 -7.18 8.00
N LYS A 273 5.70 -7.21 7.22
CA LYS A 273 4.50 -6.42 7.46
C LYS A 273 3.43 -7.28 8.12
N ILE A 274 2.72 -6.69 9.05
CA ILE A 274 1.61 -7.33 9.74
C ILE A 274 0.39 -6.45 9.56
N GLN A 275 -0.64 -6.99 8.90
CA GLN A 275 -1.93 -6.35 8.74
C GLN A 275 -2.85 -6.75 9.89
N GLY A 276 -3.46 -5.77 10.52
CA GLY A 276 -4.46 -5.94 11.57
C GLY A 276 -5.61 -4.97 11.37
N TYR A 277 -6.68 -5.16 12.13
CA TYR A 277 -7.89 -4.35 12.00
C TYR A 277 -8.31 -3.83 13.37
N LEU A 278 -8.37 -2.51 13.51
CA LEU A 278 -8.82 -1.81 14.71
C LEU A 278 -10.29 -1.47 14.60
N SER A 279 -10.99 -1.53 15.75
CA SER A 279 -12.36 -1.04 15.85
C SER A 279 -12.40 0.50 15.75
N GLU A 280 -13.58 1.06 15.46
CA GLU A 280 -13.84 2.50 15.50
C GLU A 280 -13.53 3.13 16.87
N PHE A 281 -13.71 2.35 17.96
CA PHE A 281 -13.43 2.80 19.33
C PHE A 281 -11.93 2.84 19.66
N ASP A 282 -11.10 2.06 18.96
CA ASP A 282 -9.67 1.91 19.27
C ASP A 282 -8.76 2.67 18.32
N VAL A 283 -9.22 2.98 17.09
CA VAL A 283 -8.38 3.66 16.09
C VAL A 283 -7.88 5.03 16.58
N ASN A 284 -8.71 5.76 17.34
CA ASN A 284 -8.34 7.07 17.89
C ASN A 284 -7.36 7.00 19.07
N LYS A 285 -7.13 5.81 19.62
CA LYS A 285 -6.19 5.58 20.74
C LYS A 285 -4.76 5.28 20.25
N VAL A 286 -4.57 5.08 18.94
CA VAL A 286 -3.28 4.72 18.33
C VAL A 286 -2.83 5.78 17.35
N SER A 287 -1.52 5.87 17.13
CA SER A 287 -0.90 6.82 16.20
C SER A 287 0.19 6.13 15.40
N LEU A 288 0.58 6.74 14.28
CA LEU A 288 1.75 6.31 13.52
C LEU A 288 2.99 6.31 14.42
N GLY A 289 3.81 5.27 14.32
CA GLY A 289 5.00 5.10 15.16
C GLY A 289 4.73 4.46 16.53
N THR A 290 3.46 4.19 16.90
CA THR A 290 3.14 3.46 18.14
C THR A 290 3.77 2.07 18.09
N LYS A 291 4.40 1.67 19.21
CA LYS A 291 5.05 0.35 19.34
C LYS A 291 4.01 -0.73 19.51
N ALA A 292 4.29 -1.88 18.90
CA ALA A 292 3.48 -3.07 19.04
C ALA A 292 4.37 -4.31 19.23
N ILE A 293 3.88 -5.28 19.96
CA ILE A 293 4.50 -6.60 20.10
C ILE A 293 3.68 -7.56 19.24
N ILE A 294 4.36 -8.24 18.33
CA ILE A 294 3.77 -9.25 17.44
C ILE A 294 4.21 -10.62 17.94
N GLU A 295 3.26 -11.47 18.23
CA GLU A 295 3.49 -12.84 18.67
C GLU A 295 2.87 -13.81 17.66
N ASN A 296 3.67 -14.75 17.15
CA ASN A 296 3.17 -15.79 16.27
C ASN A 296 2.57 -16.95 17.08
N THR A 297 1.95 -17.92 16.38
CA THR A 297 1.33 -19.10 17.00
C THR A 297 2.29 -19.99 17.78
N ASN A 298 3.61 -19.86 17.56
CA ASN A 298 4.66 -20.61 18.26
C ASN A 298 5.23 -19.85 19.47
N GLY A 299 4.65 -18.69 19.83
CA GLY A 299 5.11 -17.88 20.96
C GLY A 299 6.33 -16.98 20.67
N LEU A 300 6.84 -16.97 19.43
CA LEU A 300 7.94 -16.06 19.04
C LEU A 300 7.42 -14.64 18.97
N LYS A 301 8.13 -13.71 19.64
CA LYS A 301 7.77 -12.31 19.70
C LYS A 301 8.74 -11.43 18.92
N LYS A 302 8.22 -10.43 18.25
CA LYS A 302 8.98 -9.34 17.63
C LYS A 302 8.37 -7.99 17.99
N ASN A 303 9.24 -7.00 18.13
CA ASN A 303 8.80 -5.62 18.27
C ASN A 303 8.60 -5.01 16.88
N GLY A 304 7.50 -4.31 16.72
CA GLY A 304 7.18 -3.57 15.50
C GLY A 304 6.65 -2.18 15.82
N THR A 305 6.45 -1.41 14.79
CA THR A 305 5.88 -0.06 14.85
C THR A 305 4.76 0.06 13.83
N ILE A 306 3.70 0.79 14.19
CA ILE A 306 2.61 1.09 13.27
C ILE A 306 3.14 2.04 12.19
N SER A 307 3.18 1.56 10.94
CA SER A 307 3.64 2.33 9.78
C SER A 307 2.49 2.93 8.96
N PHE A 308 1.29 2.37 9.09
CA PHE A 308 0.11 2.83 8.37
C PHE A 308 -1.15 2.60 9.19
N ILE A 309 -2.07 3.57 9.11
CA ILE A 309 -3.45 3.48 9.62
C ILE A 309 -4.34 3.94 8.48
N SER A 310 -5.31 3.12 8.09
CA SER A 310 -6.26 3.47 7.02
C SER A 310 -7.07 4.72 7.41
N PRO A 311 -7.19 5.71 6.53
CA PRO A 311 -8.04 6.88 6.78
C PRO A 311 -9.55 6.58 6.65
N SER A 312 -9.91 5.40 6.15
CA SER A 312 -11.29 4.97 5.92
C SER A 312 -11.53 3.60 6.52
N ALA A 313 -12.66 3.43 7.17
CA ALA A 313 -13.10 2.12 7.65
C ALA A 313 -13.60 1.24 6.49
N GLU A 314 -13.36 -0.06 6.62
CA GLU A 314 -14.01 -1.07 5.78
C GLU A 314 -15.52 -1.07 6.08
N THR A 315 -16.33 -0.89 5.05
CA THR A 315 -17.78 -0.68 5.20
C THR A 315 -18.51 -1.89 5.80
N SER A 316 -18.03 -3.09 5.53
CA SER A 316 -18.65 -4.34 5.97
C SER A 316 -18.41 -4.64 7.44
N THR A 317 -17.22 -4.35 7.95
CA THR A 317 -16.77 -4.69 9.31
C THR A 317 -16.67 -3.49 10.24
N ARG A 318 -16.70 -2.26 9.71
CA ARG A 318 -16.48 -0.99 10.44
C ARG A 318 -15.13 -0.97 11.17
N THR A 319 -14.12 -1.59 10.57
CA THR A 319 -12.78 -1.64 11.12
C THR A 319 -11.81 -0.85 10.25
N PHE A 320 -10.76 -0.33 10.87
CA PHE A 320 -9.67 0.38 10.20
C PHE A 320 -8.47 -0.55 10.07
N GLU A 321 -7.99 -0.70 8.84
CA GLU A 321 -6.77 -1.46 8.58
C GLU A 321 -5.56 -0.72 9.15
N ILE A 322 -4.70 -1.45 9.84
CA ILE A 322 -3.38 -0.98 10.27
C ILE A 322 -2.29 -1.89 9.70
N THR A 323 -1.16 -1.29 9.39
CA THR A 323 0.05 -2.04 9.05
C THR A 323 1.13 -1.77 10.09
N ILE A 324 1.71 -2.83 10.60
CA ILE A 324 2.84 -2.80 11.52
C ILE A 324 4.05 -3.35 10.78
N GLU A 325 5.20 -2.68 10.89
CA GLU A 325 6.47 -3.15 10.35
C GLU A 325 7.38 -3.63 11.48
N ALA A 326 7.95 -4.81 11.30
CA ALA A 326 8.90 -5.39 12.24
C ALA A 326 10.14 -5.91 11.51
N ASP A 327 11.32 -5.78 12.12
CA ASP A 327 12.54 -6.37 11.57
C ASP A 327 12.44 -7.89 11.49
N ASN A 328 12.85 -8.44 10.37
CA ASN A 328 12.80 -9.86 10.07
C ASN A 328 14.04 -10.34 9.30
N ALA A 329 15.21 -9.80 9.63
CA ALA A 329 16.48 -10.16 8.98
C ALA A 329 16.79 -11.66 9.14
N ASP A 330 16.34 -12.28 10.23
CA ASP A 330 16.44 -13.71 10.51
C ASP A 330 15.43 -14.57 9.74
N LEU A 331 14.46 -13.96 9.04
CA LEU A 331 13.39 -14.63 8.28
C LEU A 331 12.55 -15.61 9.12
N SER A 332 12.49 -15.39 10.43
CA SER A 332 11.75 -16.24 11.36
C SER A 332 10.23 -16.12 11.19
N PHE A 333 9.75 -14.94 10.76
CA PHE A 333 8.36 -14.74 10.38
C PHE A 333 8.19 -14.97 8.88
N LYS A 334 7.27 -15.85 8.52
CA LYS A 334 6.84 -16.09 7.14
C LYS A 334 5.62 -15.23 6.82
N SER A 335 5.39 -14.96 5.55
CA SER A 335 4.15 -14.31 5.09
C SER A 335 2.96 -15.26 5.19
N GLY A 336 1.76 -14.75 5.51
CA GLY A 336 0.53 -15.51 5.58
C GLY A 336 0.24 -16.17 6.94
N ILE A 337 1.03 -15.86 7.99
CA ILE A 337 0.84 -16.44 9.33
C ILE A 337 -0.03 -15.53 10.17
N THR A 338 -0.99 -16.11 10.90
CA THR A 338 -1.76 -15.40 11.92
C THR A 338 -0.89 -15.06 13.12
N THR A 339 -1.04 -13.85 13.63
CA THR A 339 -0.29 -13.33 14.77
C THR A 339 -1.21 -12.64 15.75
N LYS A 340 -0.87 -12.69 17.03
CA LYS A 340 -1.42 -11.82 18.07
C LYS A 340 -0.62 -10.52 18.06
N ILE A 341 -1.30 -9.39 18.04
CA ILE A 341 -0.74 -8.06 18.09
C ILE A 341 -1.15 -7.43 19.40
N THR A 342 -0.19 -6.93 20.17
CA THR A 342 -0.41 -6.13 21.38
C THR A 342 0.18 -4.74 21.13
N ILE A 343 -0.68 -3.76 20.93
CA ILE A 343 -0.29 -2.36 20.70
C ILE A 343 -0.15 -1.70 22.07
N ALA A 344 0.96 -0.99 22.30
CA ALA A 344 1.17 -0.23 23.51
C ALA A 344 0.12 0.89 23.61
N GLY A 345 -0.61 0.91 24.71
CA GLY A 345 -1.58 1.96 25.02
C GLY A 345 -1.01 3.05 25.91
N SER A 346 -1.86 4.00 26.29
CA SER A 346 -1.54 4.99 27.28
C SER A 346 -1.60 4.38 28.69
N GLU A 347 -0.69 4.81 29.57
CA GLU A 347 -0.81 4.52 30.99
C GLU A 347 -2.02 5.26 31.57
N LEU A 348 -2.86 4.54 32.29
CA LEU A 348 -4.04 5.09 32.95
C LEU A 348 -4.01 4.72 34.45
N LYS A 349 -4.38 5.67 35.30
CA LYS A 349 -4.64 5.39 36.71
C LYS A 349 -5.95 4.64 36.85
N ALA A 350 -5.92 3.45 37.41
CA ALA A 350 -7.10 2.64 37.66
C ALA A 350 -7.01 1.89 38.99
N HIS A 351 -8.16 1.51 39.50
CA HIS A 351 -8.28 0.74 40.74
C HIS A 351 -8.76 -0.69 40.39
N LYS A 352 -8.09 -1.68 40.96
CA LYS A 352 -8.54 -3.08 40.82
C LYS A 352 -9.56 -3.36 41.93
N ILE A 353 -10.80 -3.59 41.53
CA ILE A 353 -11.92 -3.84 42.43
C ILE A 353 -12.58 -5.16 42.18
N PRO A 354 -13.22 -5.81 43.18
CA PRO A 354 -14.08 -6.94 42.96
C PRO A 354 -15.33 -6.53 42.14
N PRO A 355 -15.78 -7.33 41.17
CA PRO A 355 -17.00 -7.03 40.39
C PRO A 355 -18.25 -6.86 41.25
N SER A 356 -18.29 -7.52 42.43
CA SER A 356 -19.44 -7.54 43.35
C SER A 356 -19.74 -6.19 44.00
N ILE A 357 -18.82 -5.23 43.94
CA ILE A 357 -19.04 -3.89 44.55
C ILE A 357 -19.53 -2.84 43.56
N LEU A 358 -19.64 -3.22 42.26
CA LEU A 358 -20.23 -2.35 41.28
C LEU A 358 -21.74 -2.22 41.54
N THR A 359 -22.23 -1.01 41.56
CA THR A 359 -23.62 -0.65 41.81
C THR A 359 -24.17 0.13 40.61
N LEU A 360 -25.44 -0.15 40.23
CA LEU A 360 -26.15 0.59 39.22
C LEU A 360 -27.08 1.60 39.88
N GLN A 361 -26.99 2.87 39.51
CA GLN A 361 -27.95 3.90 39.96
C GLN A 361 -29.24 3.85 39.12
N ASP A 362 -30.29 4.49 39.60
CA ASP A 362 -31.62 4.54 38.94
C ASP A 362 -31.55 5.22 37.54
N ASP A 363 -30.57 6.08 37.31
CA ASP A 363 -30.30 6.73 36.01
C ASP A 363 -29.52 5.86 35.01
N GLY A 364 -29.14 4.63 35.41
CA GLY A 364 -28.35 3.71 34.60
C GLY A 364 -26.83 3.91 34.72
N THR A 365 -26.35 4.80 35.60
CA THR A 365 -24.91 5.01 35.81
C THR A 365 -24.30 3.90 36.63
N VAL A 366 -23.25 3.25 36.12
CA VAL A 366 -22.47 2.26 36.84
C VAL A 366 -21.37 2.95 37.68
N GLY A 367 -21.23 2.55 38.93
CA GLY A 367 -20.22 3.11 39.79
C GLY A 367 -20.02 2.28 41.05
N VAL A 368 -19.36 2.88 42.06
CA VAL A 368 -19.10 2.26 43.34
C VAL A 368 -19.49 3.21 44.48
N LYS A 369 -19.92 2.65 45.62
CA LYS A 369 -20.19 3.39 46.84
C LYS A 369 -18.92 3.43 47.68
N ALA A 370 -18.55 4.61 48.12
CA ALA A 370 -17.41 4.88 48.96
C ALA A 370 -17.85 5.62 50.24
N VAL A 371 -17.01 5.63 51.21
CA VAL A 371 -17.22 6.37 52.49
C VAL A 371 -16.19 7.49 52.57
N ASN A 372 -16.67 8.72 52.82
CA ASN A 372 -15.78 9.88 53.03
C ASN A 372 -15.26 9.93 54.48
N ASP A 373 -14.41 10.94 54.76
CA ASP A 373 -13.83 11.14 56.10
C ASP A 373 -14.87 11.47 57.21
N GLU A 374 -16.10 11.84 56.80
CA GLU A 374 -17.23 12.13 57.71
C GLU A 374 -18.15 10.90 57.91
N ASN A 375 -17.75 9.73 57.41
CA ASN A 375 -18.53 8.50 57.40
C ASN A 375 -19.85 8.59 56.62
N ILE A 376 -19.88 9.44 55.58
CA ILE A 376 -21.04 9.58 54.68
C ILE A 376 -20.80 8.79 53.37
N VAL A 377 -21.81 8.09 52.91
CA VAL A 377 -21.75 7.34 51.66
C VAL A 377 -21.78 8.27 50.46
N ILE A 378 -20.78 8.15 49.58
CA ILE A 378 -20.64 8.89 48.32
C ILE A 378 -20.65 7.88 47.18
N PHE A 379 -21.27 8.21 46.05
CA PHE A 379 -21.22 7.45 44.84
C PHE A 379 -20.19 8.03 43.86
N TYR A 380 -19.30 7.20 43.37
CA TYR A 380 -18.37 7.54 42.30
C TYR A 380 -18.74 6.81 41.02
N PRO A 381 -19.13 7.51 39.93
CA PRO A 381 -19.29 6.91 38.63
C PRO A 381 -17.94 6.37 38.17
N THR A 382 -17.95 5.13 37.65
CA THR A 382 -16.71 4.47 37.22
C THR A 382 -16.87 3.93 35.79
N THR A 383 -15.75 3.89 35.06
CA THR A 383 -15.69 3.26 33.75
C THR A 383 -14.78 2.04 33.83
N SER A 384 -15.28 0.86 33.40
CA SER A 384 -14.44 -0.33 33.29
C SER A 384 -13.37 -0.10 32.22
N VAL A 385 -12.12 -0.36 32.59
CA VAL A 385 -10.96 -0.21 31.72
C VAL A 385 -10.45 -1.57 31.23
N LYS A 386 -10.45 -2.56 32.15
CA LYS A 386 -9.94 -3.90 31.84
C LYS A 386 -10.54 -4.93 32.80
N ASP A 387 -11.04 -6.03 32.24
CA ASP A 387 -11.53 -7.17 33.00
C ASP A 387 -10.40 -8.21 33.16
N THR A 388 -10.25 -8.71 34.37
CA THR A 388 -9.28 -9.77 34.69
C THR A 388 -9.94 -10.85 35.53
N ILE A 389 -9.33 -12.04 35.58
CA ILE A 389 -9.85 -13.16 36.36
C ILE A 389 -10.00 -12.79 37.85
N ASP A 390 -9.12 -11.92 38.36
CA ASP A 390 -9.05 -11.55 39.79
C ASP A 390 -9.75 -10.24 40.14
N GLY A 391 -10.51 -9.64 39.20
CA GLY A 391 -11.22 -8.38 39.42
C GLY A 391 -11.29 -7.49 38.19
N ILE A 392 -12.01 -6.39 38.33
CA ILE A 392 -12.19 -5.38 37.27
C ILE A 392 -11.33 -4.16 37.57
N TRP A 393 -10.63 -3.65 36.56
CA TRP A 393 -9.94 -2.36 36.66
C TRP A 393 -10.90 -1.24 36.24
N VAL A 394 -11.11 -0.28 37.15
CA VAL A 394 -11.99 0.85 36.90
C VAL A 394 -11.24 2.18 37.04
N SER A 395 -11.61 3.14 36.22
CA SER A 395 -11.16 4.53 36.29
C SER A 395 -12.29 5.44 36.81
N GLY A 396 -11.94 6.67 37.19
CA GLY A 396 -12.90 7.66 37.69
C GLY A 396 -12.88 7.81 39.23
N LEU A 397 -12.00 7.10 39.92
CA LEU A 397 -11.85 7.18 41.40
C LEU A 397 -10.67 8.09 41.78
N PRO A 398 -10.72 8.73 42.98
CA PRO A 398 -9.58 9.41 43.56
C PRO A 398 -8.39 8.48 43.78
N ASP A 399 -7.16 9.01 43.90
CA ASP A 399 -5.93 8.22 44.06
C ASP A 399 -5.99 7.22 45.23
N LYS A 400 -6.70 7.58 46.28
CA LYS A 400 -6.98 6.77 47.45
C LYS A 400 -8.46 6.88 47.80
N VAL A 401 -9.15 5.76 47.95
CA VAL A 401 -10.58 5.76 48.21
C VAL A 401 -10.99 4.58 49.10
N ASN A 402 -11.90 4.83 50.01
CA ASN A 402 -12.48 3.86 50.93
C ASN A 402 -13.77 3.32 50.32
N LEU A 403 -13.72 2.13 49.68
CA LEU A 403 -14.88 1.51 49.03
C LEU A 403 -15.64 0.60 50.00
N ILE A 404 -16.96 0.60 49.88
CA ILE A 404 -17.82 -0.33 50.60
C ILE A 404 -17.74 -1.68 49.86
N VAL A 405 -17.22 -2.70 50.53
CA VAL A 405 -17.04 -4.04 49.93
C VAL A 405 -18.17 -5.02 50.33
N THR A 406 -18.86 -4.73 51.43
CA THR A 406 -20.02 -5.52 51.87
C THR A 406 -21.07 -4.56 52.43
N GLY A 407 -22.36 -4.78 52.13
CA GLY A 407 -23.47 -3.96 52.59
C GLY A 407 -23.85 -2.78 51.69
N GLN A 408 -23.25 -2.66 50.52
CA GLN A 408 -23.49 -1.55 49.56
C GLN A 408 -24.95 -1.43 49.12
N GLU A 409 -25.73 -2.54 49.11
CA GLU A 409 -27.13 -2.55 48.72
C GLU A 409 -28.06 -2.00 49.79
N TYR A 410 -27.59 -1.97 51.05
CA TYR A 410 -28.40 -1.57 52.24
C TYR A 410 -28.20 -0.10 52.64
N VAL A 411 -27.33 0.63 51.94
CA VAL A 411 -27.06 2.01 52.28
C VAL A 411 -27.32 2.94 51.08
N ALA A 412 -27.91 4.11 51.35
CA ALA A 412 -28.19 5.11 50.33
C ALA A 412 -27.05 6.16 50.27
N VAL A 413 -26.92 6.81 49.11
CA VAL A 413 -25.97 7.95 48.94
C VAL A 413 -26.40 9.10 49.87
N GLY A 414 -25.46 9.63 50.66
CA GLY A 414 -25.69 10.67 51.65
C GLY A 414 -26.02 10.13 53.04
N GLU A 415 -26.15 8.83 53.22
CA GLU A 415 -26.40 8.19 54.53
C GLU A 415 -25.14 8.07 55.34
N SER A 416 -25.23 8.26 56.68
CA SER A 416 -24.12 8.02 57.59
C SER A 416 -24.01 6.55 57.96
N VAL A 417 -22.83 6.00 57.90
CA VAL A 417 -22.57 4.56 58.17
C VAL A 417 -21.58 4.41 59.31
N SER A 418 -21.73 3.30 60.04
CA SER A 418 -20.74 2.91 61.06
C SER A 418 -19.86 1.78 60.50
N ASN A 419 -18.54 1.94 60.58
CA ASN A 419 -17.56 0.91 60.23
C ASN A 419 -17.52 -0.24 61.24
#